data_cf9a461150150dc6ff920ddcbb330e24
#
_entry.id   cf9a461150150dc6ff920ddcbb330e24
#
_cell.length_a   1.000
_cell.length_b   1.000
_cell.length_c   1.000
_cell.angle_alpha   90.00
_cell.angle_beta   90.00
_cell.angle_gamma   90.00
#
_symmetry.space_group_name_H-M   'P 1'
#
loop_
_entity.id
_entity.type
_entity.pdbx_description
1 polymer ?
#
loop_
_entity_poly.entity_id
_entity_poly.type
_entity_poly.pdbx_seq_one_letter_code
_entity_poly.pdbx_strand_id
1 'polypeptide(L)'
;STLCAAVISDGVALVANVGDSRCYLLRQGELIQVTEDHTAVAVLLQQGLLSPEEAAHHPDRHAITRAIGVEPEVQPDYTVIDLLRGDALLLCSDGLYNTLPPGELAGTLQEILQGGDIHTLIAKANAAGGPDNITAVLIHNR
;
A
#
# COMPACT_ATOMS: atom_id res chain seq x y z
N SER A 1 7.86 0.23 14.48
CA SER A 1 6.69 0.68 13.70
C SER A 1 7.02 0.74 12.21
N THR A 2 6.01 0.57 11.34
CA THR A 2 6.11 0.87 9.90
C THR A 2 5.79 2.33 9.62
N LEU A 3 6.20 2.84 8.47
CA LEU A 3 5.86 4.19 7.99
C LEU A 3 5.69 4.16 6.47
N CYS A 4 4.58 4.70 6.00
CA CYS A 4 4.41 5.08 4.60
C CYS A 4 3.95 6.54 4.56
N ALA A 5 4.72 7.40 3.92
CA ALA A 5 4.48 8.85 3.87
C ALA A 5 4.62 9.38 2.45
N ALA A 6 3.86 10.42 2.11
CA ALA A 6 3.97 11.11 0.83
C ALA A 6 4.05 12.61 1.02
N VAL A 7 4.96 13.26 0.30
CA VAL A 7 5.04 14.72 0.16
C VAL A 7 4.69 15.05 -1.27
N ILE A 8 3.73 15.96 -1.46
CA ILE A 8 3.25 16.33 -2.79
C ILE A 8 3.51 17.82 -3.02
N SER A 9 4.18 18.12 -4.12
CA SER A 9 4.42 19.49 -4.59
C SER A 9 4.48 19.53 -6.11
N ASP A 10 3.83 20.52 -6.71
CA ASP A 10 3.92 20.84 -8.15
C ASP A 10 3.66 19.62 -9.07
N GLY A 11 2.68 18.78 -8.72
CA GLY A 11 2.33 17.61 -9.51
C GLY A 11 3.29 16.42 -9.35
N VAL A 12 4.18 16.47 -8.36
CA VAL A 12 5.10 15.38 -8.04
C VAL A 12 4.83 14.89 -6.63
N ALA A 13 4.80 13.57 -6.43
CA ALA A 13 4.77 12.93 -5.13
C ALA A 13 6.11 12.25 -4.84
N LEU A 14 6.69 12.55 -3.69
CA LEU A 14 7.79 11.79 -3.09
C LEU A 14 7.20 10.88 -2.01
N VAL A 15 7.30 9.59 -2.22
CA VAL A 15 6.83 8.56 -1.26
C VAL A 15 8.03 7.98 -0.52
N ALA A 16 7.96 7.94 0.80
CA ALA A 16 8.93 7.29 1.67
C ALA A 16 8.28 6.08 2.36
N ASN A 17 8.98 4.94 2.39
CA ASN A 17 8.49 3.71 2.97
C ASN A 17 9.51 3.03 3.89
N VAL A 18 9.02 2.56 5.05
CA VAL A 18 9.72 1.65 5.98
C VAL A 18 8.71 0.61 6.47
N GLY A 19 8.91 -0.65 6.12
CA GLY A 19 8.02 -1.75 6.50
C GLY A 19 7.11 -2.22 5.37
N ASP A 20 5.94 -2.70 5.72
CA ASP A 20 4.95 -3.32 4.82
C ASP A 20 3.64 -2.52 4.67
N SER A 21 3.56 -1.31 5.25
CA SER A 21 2.52 -0.36 4.85
C SER A 21 2.78 0.08 3.41
N ARG A 22 1.73 0.21 2.60
CA ARG A 22 1.87 0.40 1.15
C ARG A 22 1.35 1.73 0.66
N CYS A 23 1.94 2.20 -0.43
CA CYS A 23 1.37 3.23 -1.30
C CYS A 23 0.99 2.60 -2.64
N TYR A 24 -0.23 2.86 -3.08
CA TYR A 24 -0.74 2.50 -4.40
C TYR A 24 -1.03 3.76 -5.20
N LEU A 25 -0.79 3.69 -6.51
CA LEU A 25 -1.24 4.66 -7.49
C LEU A 25 -2.44 4.07 -8.24
N LEU A 26 -3.57 4.77 -8.21
CA LEU A 26 -4.69 4.51 -9.11
C LEU A 26 -4.61 5.47 -10.28
N ARG A 27 -4.35 4.94 -11.47
CA ARG A 27 -4.25 5.67 -12.73
C ARG A 27 -5.09 5.01 -13.80
N GLN A 28 -6.03 5.72 -14.39
CA GLN A 28 -6.89 5.22 -15.49
C GLN A 28 -7.61 3.89 -15.15
N GLY A 29 -7.92 3.68 -13.88
CA GLY A 29 -8.59 2.48 -13.40
C GLY A 29 -7.65 1.33 -13.02
N GLU A 30 -6.36 1.45 -13.28
CA GLU A 30 -5.35 0.48 -12.89
C GLU A 30 -4.76 0.85 -11.52
N LEU A 31 -4.68 -0.15 -10.63
CA LEU A 31 -4.06 -0.01 -9.31
C LEU A 31 -2.65 -0.58 -9.34
N ILE A 32 -1.67 0.30 -9.13
CA ILE A 32 -0.25 -0.03 -9.18
C ILE A 32 0.35 0.13 -7.78
N GLN A 33 0.98 -0.91 -7.24
CA GLN A 33 1.74 -0.78 -6.00
C GLN A 33 3.03 0.00 -6.28
N VAL A 34 3.20 1.09 -5.56
CA VAL A 34 4.35 2.01 -5.72
C VAL A 34 5.50 1.65 -4.81
N THR A 35 5.19 1.20 -3.60
CA THR A 35 6.17 0.82 -2.59
C THR A 35 6.51 -0.67 -2.68
N GLU A 36 7.74 -1.03 -2.29
CA GLU A 36 8.13 -2.42 -2.07
C GLU A 36 8.02 -2.76 -0.59
N ASP A 37 7.48 -3.94 -0.28
CA ASP A 37 7.35 -4.38 1.11
C ASP A 37 8.71 -4.77 1.68
N HIS A 38 9.02 -4.29 2.87
CA HIS A 38 10.18 -4.76 3.63
C HIS A 38 9.80 -5.99 4.47
N THR A 39 9.62 -7.12 3.79
CA THR A 39 9.29 -8.41 4.39
C THR A 39 10.29 -9.48 3.97
N ALA A 40 10.42 -10.54 4.77
CA ALA A 40 11.27 -11.68 4.42
C ALA A 40 10.84 -12.30 3.07
N VAL A 41 9.54 -12.37 2.83
CA VAL A 41 8.97 -12.93 1.60
C VAL A 41 9.27 -12.06 0.38
N ALA A 42 9.24 -10.73 0.51
CA ALA A 42 9.59 -9.82 -0.59
C ALA A 42 11.05 -10.00 -1.02
N VAL A 43 11.97 -10.20 -0.07
CA VAL A 43 13.38 -10.50 -0.37
C VAL A 43 13.51 -11.82 -1.14
N LEU A 44 12.80 -12.87 -0.73
CA LEU A 44 12.83 -14.17 -1.40
C LEU A 44 12.24 -14.10 -2.83
N LEU A 45 11.17 -13.31 -3.02
CA LEU A 45 10.60 -13.04 -4.34
C LEU A 45 11.58 -12.34 -5.27
N GLN A 46 12.27 -11.30 -4.80
CA GLN A 46 13.26 -10.56 -5.57
C GLN A 46 14.44 -11.44 -5.98
N GLN A 47 14.82 -12.39 -5.11
CA GLN A 47 15.88 -13.36 -5.38
C GLN A 47 15.44 -14.52 -6.31
N GLY A 48 14.15 -14.58 -6.68
CA GLY A 48 13.58 -15.67 -7.47
C GLY A 48 13.50 -17.00 -6.73
N LEU A 49 13.57 -16.98 -5.40
CA LEU A 49 13.52 -18.18 -4.54
C LEU A 49 12.08 -18.61 -4.20
N LEU A 50 11.11 -17.72 -4.43
CA LEU A 50 9.68 -17.98 -4.31
C LEU A 50 8.95 -17.47 -5.53
N SER A 51 7.89 -18.17 -5.92
CA SER A 51 6.88 -17.64 -6.84
C SER A 51 5.89 -16.73 -6.07
N PRO A 52 5.14 -15.85 -6.76
CA PRO A 52 4.09 -15.04 -6.12
C PRO A 52 3.03 -15.88 -5.39
N GLU A 53 2.72 -17.08 -5.91
CA GLU A 53 1.75 -17.98 -5.29
C GLU A 53 2.29 -18.60 -4.00
N GLU A 54 3.53 -19.05 -3.98
CA GLU A 54 4.21 -19.55 -2.77
C GLU A 54 4.35 -18.45 -1.71
N ALA A 55 4.68 -17.24 -2.14
CA ALA A 55 4.81 -16.08 -1.27
C ALA A 55 3.49 -15.75 -0.54
N ALA A 56 2.36 -15.81 -1.23
CA ALA A 56 1.04 -15.52 -0.66
C ALA A 56 0.66 -16.47 0.48
N HIS A 57 1.19 -17.72 0.47
CA HIS A 57 0.91 -18.74 1.48
C HIS A 57 2.07 -19.00 2.43
N HIS A 58 3.17 -18.24 2.31
CA HIS A 58 4.35 -18.45 3.14
C HIS A 58 4.06 -18.14 4.61
N PRO A 59 4.55 -18.96 5.57
CA PRO A 59 4.31 -18.73 7.01
C PRO A 59 4.83 -17.38 7.50
N ASP A 60 5.96 -16.91 6.94
CA ASP A 60 6.60 -15.65 7.33
C ASP A 60 6.19 -14.46 6.44
N ARG A 61 5.05 -14.54 5.73
CA ARG A 61 4.61 -13.46 4.84
C ARG A 61 4.38 -12.12 5.52
N HIS A 62 4.19 -12.12 6.85
CA HIS A 62 4.03 -10.92 7.68
C HIS A 62 5.30 -10.54 8.45
N ALA A 63 6.41 -11.27 8.25
CA ALA A 63 7.68 -11.00 8.94
C ALA A 63 8.37 -9.79 8.30
N ILE A 64 8.28 -8.62 8.94
CA ILE A 64 8.93 -7.39 8.47
C ILE A 64 10.43 -7.44 8.72
N THR A 65 11.21 -6.93 7.77
CA THR A 65 12.68 -6.87 7.81
C THR A 65 13.23 -5.49 8.14
N ARG A 66 12.40 -4.43 8.03
CA ARG A 66 12.72 -3.06 8.43
C ARG A 66 11.56 -2.44 9.19
N ALA A 67 11.88 -1.79 10.32
CA ALA A 67 10.92 -1.06 11.13
C ALA A 67 11.60 0.10 11.87
N ILE A 68 10.88 1.21 12.02
CA ILE A 68 11.34 2.34 12.83
C ILE A 68 11.40 1.93 14.31
N GLY A 69 12.52 2.24 14.96
CA GLY A 69 12.71 2.02 16.40
C GLY A 69 13.25 0.64 16.77
N VAL A 70 13.63 -0.20 15.80
CA VAL A 70 14.32 -1.48 16.04
C VAL A 70 15.82 -1.28 16.08
N GLU A 71 16.34 -0.55 15.10
CA GLU A 71 17.75 -0.16 15.01
C GLU A 71 17.91 1.34 15.28
N PRO A 72 19.11 1.83 15.68
CA PRO A 72 19.37 3.26 15.88
C PRO A 72 19.13 4.09 14.63
N GLU A 73 19.37 3.52 13.45
CA GLU A 73 19.14 4.12 12.14
C GLU A 73 18.36 3.14 11.25
N VAL A 74 17.47 3.66 10.43
CA VAL A 74 16.75 2.89 9.42
C VAL A 74 16.83 3.60 8.07
N GLN A 75 17.03 2.83 6.99
CA GLN A 75 17.06 3.36 5.63
C GLN A 75 15.66 3.24 5.00
N PRO A 76 14.96 4.36 4.77
CA PRO A 76 13.72 4.35 4.01
C PRO A 76 13.99 4.11 2.52
N ASP A 77 13.06 3.48 1.84
CA ASP A 77 13.01 3.50 0.39
C ASP A 77 12.23 4.73 -0.07
N TYR A 78 12.66 5.35 -1.17
CA TYR A 78 12.04 6.53 -1.76
C TYR A 78 11.62 6.26 -3.19
N THR A 79 10.39 6.69 -3.52
CA THR A 79 9.86 6.63 -4.89
C THR A 79 9.31 7.98 -5.27
N VAL A 80 9.66 8.45 -6.47
CA VAL A 80 9.14 9.70 -7.04
C VAL A 80 8.12 9.36 -8.12
N ILE A 81 6.97 10.03 -8.08
CA ILE A 81 5.86 9.81 -9.00
C ILE A 81 5.42 11.14 -9.58
N ASP A 82 5.40 11.25 -10.90
CA ASP A 82 4.71 12.36 -11.58
C ASP A 82 3.20 12.08 -11.52
N LEU A 83 2.45 12.94 -10.83
CA LEU A 83 1.01 12.82 -10.68
C LEU A 83 0.30 13.51 -11.85
N LEU A 84 -0.45 12.73 -12.61
CA LEU A 84 -1.31 13.24 -13.67
C LEU A 84 -2.68 13.64 -13.08
N ARG A 85 -3.38 14.52 -13.80
CA ARG A 85 -4.75 14.86 -13.42
C ARG A 85 -5.65 13.62 -13.45
N GLY A 86 -6.38 13.41 -12.38
CA GLY A 86 -7.24 12.24 -12.19
C GLY A 86 -6.58 11.07 -11.47
N ASP A 87 -5.25 11.13 -11.24
CA ASP A 87 -4.57 10.13 -10.41
C ASP A 87 -5.00 10.21 -8.95
N ALA A 88 -4.94 9.06 -8.28
CA ALA A 88 -5.07 9.02 -6.82
C ALA A 88 -3.97 8.16 -6.20
N LEU A 89 -3.48 8.60 -5.04
CA LEU A 89 -2.59 7.82 -4.19
C LEU A 89 -3.38 7.29 -2.99
N LEU A 90 -3.24 6.01 -2.72
CA LEU A 90 -3.73 5.37 -1.51
C LEU A 90 -2.56 4.91 -0.67
N LEU A 91 -2.41 5.47 0.54
CA LEU A 91 -1.49 4.97 1.56
C LEU A 91 -2.31 4.13 2.54
N CYS A 92 -1.90 2.91 2.83
CA CYS A 92 -2.65 2.04 3.71
C CYS A 92 -1.78 1.06 4.51
N SER A 93 -2.34 0.61 5.64
CA SER A 93 -1.80 -0.51 6.42
C SER A 93 -2.15 -1.85 5.78
N ASP A 94 -1.47 -2.90 6.23
CA ASP A 94 -1.65 -4.29 5.78
C ASP A 94 -3.06 -4.83 6.04
N GLY A 95 -3.74 -4.38 7.09
CA GLY A 95 -5.13 -4.74 7.37
C GLY A 95 -6.11 -4.42 6.23
N LEU A 96 -5.79 -3.43 5.37
CA LEU A 96 -6.62 -3.14 4.19
C LEU A 96 -6.31 -4.08 3.03
N TYR A 97 -5.06 -4.13 2.56
CA TYR A 97 -4.71 -4.86 1.35
C TYR A 97 -4.66 -6.38 1.52
N ASN A 98 -4.48 -6.88 2.75
CA ASN A 98 -4.63 -8.31 3.04
C ASN A 98 -6.10 -8.78 3.05
N THR A 99 -7.04 -7.84 3.16
CA THR A 99 -8.47 -8.13 3.28
C THR A 99 -9.21 -7.91 1.96
N LEU A 100 -8.86 -6.85 1.22
CA LEU A 100 -9.47 -6.53 -0.07
C LEU A 100 -8.52 -6.88 -1.23
N PRO A 101 -8.90 -7.80 -2.13
CA PRO A 101 -8.13 -8.09 -3.33
C PRO A 101 -7.91 -6.84 -4.20
N PRO A 102 -6.81 -6.76 -4.97
CA PRO A 102 -6.47 -5.57 -5.76
C PRO A 102 -7.60 -5.07 -6.69
N GLY A 103 -8.35 -5.98 -7.31
CA GLY A 103 -9.48 -5.61 -8.18
C GLY A 103 -10.64 -4.97 -7.41
N GLU A 104 -10.98 -5.47 -6.24
CA GLU A 104 -12.01 -4.90 -5.37
C GLU A 104 -11.57 -3.56 -4.79
N LEU A 105 -10.30 -3.46 -4.39
CA LEU A 105 -9.70 -2.23 -3.91
C LEU A 105 -9.74 -1.14 -4.99
N ALA A 106 -9.34 -1.45 -6.22
CA ALA A 106 -9.38 -0.54 -7.35
C ALA A 106 -10.81 -0.06 -7.66
N GLY A 107 -11.78 -0.99 -7.71
CA GLY A 107 -13.19 -0.65 -7.95
C GLY A 107 -13.76 0.26 -6.86
N THR A 108 -13.47 -0.04 -5.59
CA THR A 108 -13.92 0.78 -4.45
C THR A 108 -13.31 2.18 -4.49
N LEU A 109 -12.03 2.31 -4.83
CA LEU A 109 -11.40 3.61 -5.00
C LEU A 109 -12.04 4.42 -6.12
N GLN A 110 -12.38 3.80 -7.25
CA GLN A 110 -13.09 4.48 -8.35
C GLN A 110 -14.45 4.99 -7.90
N GLU A 111 -15.24 4.20 -7.17
CA GLU A 111 -16.52 4.63 -6.59
C GLU A 111 -16.35 5.85 -5.69
N ILE A 112 -15.32 5.86 -4.83
CA ILE A 112 -15.01 6.97 -3.92
C ILE A 112 -14.65 8.23 -4.71
N LEU A 113 -13.81 8.11 -5.75
CA LEU A 113 -13.41 9.25 -6.58
C LEU A 113 -14.57 9.87 -7.37
N GLN A 114 -15.64 9.11 -7.62
CA GLN A 114 -16.87 9.57 -8.24
C GLN A 114 -17.89 10.19 -7.26
N GLY A 115 -17.50 10.38 -6.01
CA GLY A 115 -18.31 11.03 -4.97
C GLY A 115 -18.77 10.09 -3.86
N GLY A 116 -18.23 8.87 -3.80
CA GLY A 116 -18.45 7.94 -2.71
C GLY A 116 -17.72 8.34 -1.41
N ASP A 117 -18.01 7.63 -0.33
CA ASP A 117 -17.42 7.85 0.99
C ASP A 117 -16.16 6.97 1.18
N ILE A 118 -15.06 7.56 1.64
CA ILE A 118 -13.82 6.84 1.95
C ILE A 118 -14.03 5.77 3.04
N HIS A 119 -14.98 5.98 3.95
CA HIS A 119 -15.33 4.98 4.97
C HIS A 119 -15.79 3.64 4.38
N THR A 120 -16.18 3.62 3.10
CA THR A 120 -16.52 2.38 2.37
C THR A 120 -15.35 1.39 2.34
N LEU A 121 -14.09 1.87 2.26
CA LEU A 121 -12.91 1.00 2.34
C LEU A 121 -12.85 0.23 3.66
N ILE A 122 -13.02 0.95 4.77
CA ILE A 122 -12.99 0.37 6.12
C ILE A 122 -14.17 -0.58 6.32
N ALA A 123 -15.38 -0.19 5.85
CA ALA A 123 -16.58 -1.02 5.96
C ALA A 123 -16.44 -2.35 5.20
N LYS A 124 -15.95 -2.30 3.96
CA LYS A 124 -15.72 -3.51 3.14
C LYS A 124 -14.67 -4.43 3.78
N ALA A 125 -13.55 -3.87 4.24
CA ALA A 125 -12.51 -4.66 4.89
C ALA A 125 -13.01 -5.30 6.19
N ASN A 126 -13.78 -4.59 7.01
CA ASN A 126 -14.40 -5.16 8.20
C ASN A 126 -15.44 -6.25 7.86
N ALA A 127 -16.25 -6.07 6.82
CA ALA A 127 -17.21 -7.07 6.36
C ALA A 127 -16.52 -8.34 5.84
N ALA A 128 -15.32 -8.22 5.30
CA ALA A 128 -14.48 -9.34 4.85
C ALA A 128 -13.69 -10.03 6.00
N GLY A 129 -13.97 -9.64 7.24
CA GLY A 129 -13.40 -10.27 8.45
C GLY A 129 -12.61 -9.34 9.36
N GLY A 130 -12.04 -8.25 8.83
CA GLY A 130 -11.32 -7.23 9.60
C GLY A 130 -10.32 -7.78 10.63
N PRO A 131 -9.37 -8.66 10.24
CA PRO A 131 -8.54 -9.37 11.21
C PRO A 131 -7.48 -8.48 11.89
N ASP A 132 -7.29 -7.26 11.39
CA ASP A 132 -6.27 -6.33 11.86
C ASP A 132 -6.76 -4.89 11.84
N ASN A 133 -5.96 -3.98 12.40
CA ASN A 133 -6.19 -2.55 12.33
C ASN A 133 -6.09 -2.06 10.87
N ILE A 134 -7.03 -1.20 10.47
CA ILE A 134 -7.12 -0.70 9.11
C ILE A 134 -6.95 0.81 9.13
N THR A 135 -5.97 1.28 8.38
CA THR A 135 -5.74 2.72 8.15
C THR A 135 -5.63 2.97 6.65
N ALA A 136 -6.29 4.01 6.18
CA ALA A 136 -6.22 4.44 4.79
C ALA A 136 -6.20 5.97 4.67
N VAL A 137 -5.32 6.48 3.81
CA VAL A 137 -5.26 7.88 3.41
C VAL A 137 -5.35 7.94 1.89
N LEU A 138 -6.36 8.63 1.37
CA LEU A 138 -6.56 8.79 -0.07
C LEU A 138 -6.30 10.24 -0.48
N ILE A 139 -5.44 10.41 -1.48
CA ILE A 139 -5.08 11.70 -2.06
C ILE A 139 -5.51 11.68 -3.53
N HIS A 140 -6.32 12.66 -3.95
CA HIS A 140 -6.82 12.75 -5.33
C HIS A 140 -6.28 14.00 -6.02
N ASN A 141 -5.55 13.84 -7.12
CA ASN A 141 -5.07 14.93 -7.97
C ASN A 141 -6.15 15.33 -8.99
N ARG A 142 -6.95 16.34 -8.63
CA ARG A 142 -8.08 16.85 -9.43
C ARG A 142 -7.67 17.79 -10.54
#